data_2697c85324c6285dd567a56d335b0222
#
_entry.id   2697c85324c6285dd567a56d335b0222
#
_cell.length_a   1.000
_cell.length_b   1.000
_cell.length_c   1.000
_cell.angle_alpha   90.00
_cell.angle_beta   90.00
_cell.angle_gamma   90.00
#
_symmetry.space_group_name_H-M   'P 1'
#
loop_
_entity.id
_entity.type
_entity.pdbx_description
1 polymer ?
#
loop_
_entity_poly.entity_id
_entity_poly.type
_entity_poly.pdbx_seq_one_letter_code
_entity_poly.pdbx_strand_id
1 'polypeptide(L)'
;MMRWWLKHEKGNAASPAPALVAEGYFLPESSESLLAADNRKRLLERICQYTALSQPQFDQLYLDPIHRYAKYVQQLPASESHHHAYPGGMLDHGLELMACSLKLRQSYLLPSGAAPEDQAAQTDAWSAAIAYGALLHDIGKIAVDLQVEYQNGELWH
;
A
#
# COMPACT_ATOMS: atom_id res chain seq x y z
N MET A 1 7.58 17.36 5.53
CA MET A 1 8.59 16.38 5.05
C MET A 1 8.77 15.33 6.14
N MET A 2 8.46 14.08 5.86
CA MET A 2 8.52 12.98 6.84
C MET A 2 9.92 12.36 6.81
N ARG A 3 10.55 12.19 7.97
CA ARG A 3 11.93 11.67 8.07
C ARG A 3 11.91 10.25 8.61
N TRP A 4 12.61 9.34 7.96
CA TRP A 4 12.70 7.92 8.30
C TRP A 4 14.07 7.56 8.82
N TRP A 5 14.11 6.61 9.75
CA TRP A 5 15.33 6.10 10.34
C TRP A 5 15.47 4.61 10.04
N LEU A 6 16.49 4.22 9.26
CA LEU A 6 16.80 2.83 8.93
C LEU A 6 17.86 2.28 9.87
N LYS A 7 17.52 1.23 10.60
CA LYS A 7 18.47 0.45 11.38
C LYS A 7 19.15 -0.58 10.48
N HIS A 8 20.43 -0.45 10.28
CA HIS A 8 21.23 -1.44 9.54
C HIS A 8 21.58 -2.58 10.51
N GLU A 9 20.94 -3.73 10.41
CA GLU A 9 21.32 -4.93 11.18
C GLU A 9 22.49 -5.63 10.50
N LYS A 10 23.66 -5.52 11.09
CA LYS A 10 24.73 -6.51 10.92
C LYS A 10 24.63 -7.51 12.05
N GLY A 11 24.35 -8.76 11.69
CA GLY A 11 24.50 -10.03 12.38
C GLY A 11 24.67 -10.06 13.90
N ASN A 12 23.74 -10.75 14.52
CA ASN A 12 23.87 -11.59 15.73
C ASN A 12 24.39 -10.94 17.01
N ALA A 13 23.49 -10.35 17.79
CA ALA A 13 23.60 -10.25 19.26
C ALA A 13 22.26 -9.83 19.86
N ALA A 14 21.99 -10.22 21.12
CA ALA A 14 20.81 -10.03 21.95
C ALA A 14 19.94 -8.82 21.57
N SER A 15 18.61 -9.03 21.57
CA SER A 15 17.58 -7.99 21.34
C SER A 15 17.98 -6.66 22.01
N PRO A 16 18.32 -5.62 21.27
CA PRO A 16 18.61 -4.34 21.88
C PRO A 16 17.31 -3.71 22.39
N ALA A 17 17.39 -3.04 23.54
CA ALA A 17 16.32 -2.17 24.02
C ALA A 17 15.83 -1.27 22.88
N PRO A 18 14.51 -0.89 22.86
CA PRO A 18 13.96 -0.06 21.80
C PRO A 18 14.79 1.22 21.70
N ALA A 19 15.43 1.42 20.55
CA ALA A 19 16.21 2.62 20.30
C ALA A 19 15.26 3.81 20.40
N LEU A 20 15.60 4.80 21.24
CA LEU A 20 14.88 6.06 21.33
C LEU A 20 14.89 6.69 19.93
N VAL A 21 13.70 6.80 19.34
CA VAL A 21 13.51 7.47 18.07
C VAL A 21 13.52 8.97 18.34
N ALA A 22 14.32 9.74 17.62
CA ALA A 22 14.32 11.19 17.73
C ALA A 22 12.95 11.76 17.33
N GLU A 23 12.54 12.90 17.88
CA GLU A 23 11.27 13.55 17.55
C GLU A 23 11.20 13.83 16.05
N GLY A 24 10.09 13.44 15.41
CA GLY A 24 9.87 13.58 13.98
C GLY A 24 10.39 12.42 13.11
N TYR A 25 10.97 11.38 13.72
CA TYR A 25 11.41 10.18 13.02
C TYR A 25 10.49 9.01 13.29
N PHE A 26 10.32 8.17 12.28
CA PHE A 26 9.56 6.91 12.38
C PHE A 26 10.48 5.73 12.05
N LEU A 27 10.37 4.66 12.81
CA LEU A 27 11.02 3.41 12.47
C LEU A 27 10.23 2.71 11.36
N PRO A 28 10.92 2.10 10.37
CA PRO A 28 10.26 1.25 9.40
C PRO A 28 9.55 0.08 10.08
N GLU A 29 8.34 -0.19 9.63
CA GLU A 29 7.53 -1.32 10.09
C GLU A 29 7.44 -2.42 9.03
N SER A 30 7.18 -3.66 9.44
CA SER A 30 6.86 -4.73 8.51
C SER A 30 5.51 -4.49 7.84
N SER A 31 5.34 -4.98 6.63
CA SER A 31 4.06 -4.88 5.94
C SER A 31 2.91 -5.55 6.71
N GLU A 32 3.21 -6.61 7.44
CA GLU A 32 2.26 -7.32 8.29
C GLU A 32 1.78 -6.42 9.44
N SER A 33 2.71 -5.71 10.08
CA SER A 33 2.39 -4.73 11.15
C SER A 33 1.54 -3.60 10.59
N LEU A 34 1.96 -3.02 9.46
CA LEU A 34 1.24 -1.92 8.81
C LEU A 34 -0.19 -2.31 8.41
N LEU A 35 -0.39 -3.54 7.91
CA LEU A 35 -1.70 -4.04 7.48
C LEU A 35 -2.55 -4.62 8.61
N ALA A 36 -2.00 -4.74 9.83
CA ALA A 36 -2.71 -5.34 10.97
C ALA A 36 -3.84 -4.48 11.55
N ALA A 37 -3.90 -3.19 11.25
CA ALA A 37 -4.95 -2.28 11.72
C ALA A 37 -6.34 -2.73 11.24
N ASP A 38 -7.36 -2.62 12.10
CA ASP A 38 -8.70 -3.15 11.83
C ASP A 38 -9.38 -2.49 10.63
N ASN A 39 -9.14 -1.19 10.39
CA ASN A 39 -9.63 -0.50 9.20
C ASN A 39 -9.03 -1.09 7.91
N ARG A 40 -7.72 -1.40 7.92
CA ARG A 40 -7.00 -1.99 6.77
C ARG A 40 -7.44 -3.42 6.52
N LYS A 41 -7.62 -4.24 7.56
CA LYS A 41 -8.18 -5.60 7.43
C LYS A 41 -9.55 -5.58 6.76
N ARG A 42 -10.45 -4.69 7.22
CA ARG A 42 -11.77 -4.53 6.58
C ARG A 42 -11.69 -4.10 5.12
N LEU A 43 -10.72 -3.26 4.75
CA LEU A 43 -10.50 -2.89 3.36
C LEU A 43 -9.99 -4.07 2.52
N LEU A 44 -9.04 -4.86 3.04
CA LEU A 44 -8.55 -6.08 2.39
C LEU A 44 -9.67 -7.10 2.17
N GLU A 45 -10.53 -7.31 3.16
CA GLU A 45 -11.72 -8.17 3.05
C GLU A 45 -12.64 -7.70 1.93
N ARG A 46 -12.92 -6.39 1.83
CA ARG A 46 -13.74 -5.81 0.75
C ARG A 46 -13.08 -5.99 -0.61
N ILE A 47 -11.77 -5.72 -0.74
CA ILE A 47 -11.01 -5.91 -1.96
C ILE A 47 -11.13 -7.39 -2.41
N CYS A 48 -10.92 -8.33 -1.49
CA CYS A 48 -11.09 -9.76 -1.76
C CYS A 48 -12.51 -10.09 -2.27
N GLN A 49 -13.54 -9.60 -1.59
CA GLN A 49 -14.94 -9.83 -1.98
C GLN A 49 -15.28 -9.27 -3.37
N TYR A 50 -14.67 -8.16 -3.78
CA TYR A 50 -14.95 -7.53 -5.07
C TYR A 50 -14.23 -8.19 -6.25
N THR A 51 -13.21 -9.02 -6.01
CA THR A 51 -12.46 -9.70 -7.05
C THR A 51 -13.03 -11.07 -7.42
N ALA A 52 -13.81 -11.71 -6.54
CA ALA A 52 -14.38 -13.05 -6.72
C ALA A 52 -13.33 -14.14 -7.09
N LEU A 53 -12.07 -13.94 -6.72
CA LEU A 53 -10.97 -14.87 -6.96
C LEU A 53 -10.87 -15.94 -5.88
N SER A 54 -10.23 -17.07 -6.21
CA SER A 54 -9.78 -18.01 -5.17
C SER A 54 -8.72 -17.38 -4.28
N GLN A 55 -8.59 -17.84 -3.03
CA GLN A 55 -7.62 -17.28 -2.09
C GLN A 55 -6.18 -17.25 -2.65
N PRO A 56 -5.63 -18.34 -3.26
CA PRO A 56 -4.29 -18.29 -3.83
C PRO A 56 -4.10 -17.26 -4.94
N GLN A 57 -5.13 -17.06 -5.78
CA GLN A 57 -5.10 -16.05 -6.84
C GLN A 57 -5.17 -14.64 -6.26
N PHE A 58 -6.02 -14.43 -5.24
CA PHE A 58 -6.11 -13.16 -4.53
C PHE A 58 -4.78 -12.80 -3.86
N ASP A 59 -4.15 -13.75 -3.17
CA ASP A 59 -2.87 -13.54 -2.50
C ASP A 59 -1.81 -13.10 -3.51
N GLN A 60 -1.68 -13.80 -4.62
CA GLN A 60 -0.68 -13.50 -5.64
C GLN A 60 -0.95 -12.17 -6.37
N LEU A 61 -2.19 -11.90 -6.76
CA LEU A 61 -2.53 -10.76 -7.62
C LEU A 61 -2.84 -9.47 -6.84
N TYR A 62 -3.21 -9.56 -5.58
CA TYR A 62 -3.62 -8.40 -4.79
C TYR A 62 -2.83 -8.28 -3.49
N LEU A 63 -2.80 -9.32 -2.66
CA LEU A 63 -2.23 -9.23 -1.32
C LEU A 63 -0.71 -9.03 -1.37
N ASP A 64 0.03 -9.79 -2.19
CA ASP A 64 1.48 -9.63 -2.36
C ASP A 64 1.87 -8.23 -2.88
N PRO A 65 1.24 -7.66 -3.93
CA PRO A 65 1.46 -6.28 -4.34
C PRO A 65 1.12 -5.24 -3.26
N ILE A 66 0.04 -5.45 -2.49
CA ILE A 66 -0.32 -4.56 -1.36
C ILE A 66 0.74 -4.60 -0.27
N HIS A 67 1.28 -5.79 0.07
CA HIS A 67 2.40 -5.91 1.01
C HIS A 67 3.65 -5.16 0.53
N ARG A 68 3.97 -5.25 -0.77
CA ARG A 68 5.09 -4.49 -1.36
C ARG A 68 4.82 -2.99 -1.29
N TYR A 69 3.62 -2.55 -1.67
CA TYR A 69 3.22 -1.15 -1.57
C TYR A 69 3.34 -0.62 -0.14
N ALA A 70 2.83 -1.35 0.86
CA ALA A 70 2.94 -0.99 2.26
C ALA A 70 4.39 -0.80 2.72
N LYS A 71 5.32 -1.66 2.27
CA LYS A 71 6.76 -1.52 2.55
C LYS A 71 7.37 -0.25 1.95
N TYR A 72 6.89 0.20 0.80
CA TYR A 72 7.39 1.42 0.17
C TYR A 72 6.81 2.69 0.78
N VAL A 73 5.49 2.72 1.00
CA VAL A 73 4.84 3.92 1.52
C VAL A 73 4.97 4.07 3.03
N GLN A 74 5.21 2.97 3.75
CA GLN A 74 5.39 2.99 5.21
C GLN A 74 4.28 3.81 5.90
N GLN A 75 4.67 4.75 6.73
CA GLN A 75 3.77 5.66 7.44
C GLN A 75 3.64 7.02 6.74
N LEU A 76 3.97 7.14 5.45
CA LEU A 76 3.83 8.38 4.70
C LEU A 76 2.36 8.85 4.71
N PRO A 77 2.08 10.14 4.99
CA PRO A 77 0.75 10.72 4.82
C PRO A 77 0.40 10.86 3.34
N ALA A 78 -0.88 10.80 2.98
CA ALA A 78 -1.31 10.98 1.60
C ALA A 78 -1.27 12.46 1.15
N SER A 79 -1.36 13.39 2.11
CA SER A 79 -1.30 14.84 1.84
C SER A 79 -0.74 15.58 3.06
N GLU A 80 -0.38 16.85 2.87
CA GLU A 80 0.10 17.69 3.97
C GLU A 80 -1.02 18.14 4.92
N SER A 81 -2.21 18.47 4.39
CA SER A 81 -3.27 19.12 5.17
C SER A 81 -4.71 18.73 4.80
N HIS A 82 -4.88 17.81 3.86
CA HIS A 82 -6.20 17.39 3.38
C HIS A 82 -6.56 15.98 3.85
N HIS A 83 -7.08 15.15 2.94
CA HIS A 83 -7.47 13.78 3.26
C HIS A 83 -6.24 12.92 3.59
N HIS A 84 -6.36 12.11 4.65
CA HIS A 84 -5.32 11.19 5.10
C HIS A 84 -3.97 11.88 5.44
N ALA A 85 -4.02 13.10 6.01
CA ALA A 85 -2.86 13.87 6.46
C ALA A 85 -2.36 13.38 7.84
N TYR A 86 -2.18 12.09 8.01
CA TYR A 86 -1.71 11.45 9.24
C TYR A 86 -0.73 10.30 8.91
N PRO A 87 0.08 9.85 9.87
CA PRO A 87 1.01 8.74 9.67
C PRO A 87 0.31 7.47 9.16
N GLY A 88 0.78 6.93 8.02
CA GLY A 88 0.15 5.79 7.35
C GLY A 88 -1.04 6.14 6.45
N GLY A 89 -1.37 7.44 6.33
CA GLY A 89 -2.50 7.91 5.53
C GLY A 89 -2.41 7.55 4.06
N MET A 90 -1.20 7.47 3.50
CA MET A 90 -1.02 7.07 2.10
C MET A 90 -1.41 5.59 1.86
N LEU A 91 -1.11 4.71 2.82
CA LEU A 91 -1.55 3.31 2.76
C LEU A 91 -3.07 3.21 2.87
N ASP A 92 -3.68 3.93 3.80
CA ASP A 92 -5.14 3.95 3.96
C ASP A 92 -5.84 4.48 2.72
N HIS A 93 -5.36 5.60 2.16
CA HIS A 93 -5.87 6.19 0.92
C HIS A 93 -5.78 5.21 -0.26
N GLY A 94 -4.62 4.58 -0.46
CA GLY A 94 -4.43 3.61 -1.54
C GLY A 94 -5.39 2.41 -1.45
N LEU A 95 -5.57 1.86 -0.24
CA LEU A 95 -6.49 0.75 -0.01
C LEU A 95 -7.97 1.15 -0.18
N GLU A 96 -8.37 2.33 0.30
CA GLU A 96 -9.73 2.85 0.12
C GLU A 96 -10.04 3.08 -1.35
N LEU A 97 -9.13 3.72 -2.08
CA LEU A 97 -9.32 3.99 -3.50
C LEU A 97 -9.38 2.70 -4.31
N MET A 98 -8.53 1.72 -3.97
CA MET A 98 -8.56 0.39 -4.59
C MET A 98 -9.90 -0.31 -4.35
N ALA A 99 -10.40 -0.33 -3.11
CA ALA A 99 -11.70 -0.93 -2.79
C ALA A 99 -12.86 -0.21 -3.50
N CYS A 100 -12.86 1.13 -3.52
CA CYS A 100 -13.87 1.92 -4.22
C CYS A 100 -13.85 1.68 -5.73
N SER A 101 -12.66 1.64 -6.34
CA SER A 101 -12.49 1.42 -7.78
C SER A 101 -12.95 0.03 -8.20
N LEU A 102 -12.64 -1.01 -7.42
CA LEU A 102 -13.12 -2.36 -7.67
C LEU A 102 -14.64 -2.47 -7.53
N LYS A 103 -15.21 -1.83 -6.52
CA LYS A 103 -16.67 -1.76 -6.38
C LYS A 103 -17.33 -1.08 -7.59
N LEU A 104 -16.79 0.06 -8.02
CA LEU A 104 -17.29 0.79 -9.18
C LEU A 104 -17.16 -0.05 -10.45
N ARG A 105 -16.02 -0.75 -10.63
CA ARG A 105 -15.75 -1.63 -11.76
C ARG A 105 -16.87 -2.67 -11.97
N GLN A 106 -17.48 -3.18 -10.90
CA GLN A 106 -18.58 -4.17 -11.01
C GLN A 106 -19.81 -3.63 -11.77
N SER A 107 -19.96 -2.32 -11.85
CA SER A 107 -21.06 -1.67 -12.56
C SER A 107 -20.79 -1.46 -14.05
N TYR A 108 -19.60 -1.81 -14.53
CA TYR A 108 -19.18 -1.61 -15.93
C TYR A 108 -18.70 -2.88 -16.56
N LEU A 109 -19.15 -3.14 -17.79
CA LEU A 109 -18.64 -4.23 -18.62
C LEU A 109 -17.46 -3.70 -19.46
N LEU A 110 -16.29 -4.30 -19.27
CA LEU A 110 -15.05 -3.89 -19.95
C LEU A 110 -14.44 -5.06 -20.73
N PRO A 111 -13.83 -4.78 -21.88
CA PRO A 111 -13.78 -3.49 -22.57
C PRO A 111 -15.16 -3.07 -23.12
N SER A 112 -15.42 -1.76 -23.10
CA SER A 112 -16.71 -1.23 -23.56
C SER A 112 -16.91 -1.50 -25.06
N GLY A 113 -18.09 -2.03 -25.41
CA GLY A 113 -18.43 -2.36 -26.80
C GLY A 113 -17.85 -3.66 -27.35
N ALA A 114 -17.09 -4.43 -26.56
CA ALA A 114 -16.65 -5.77 -26.93
C ALA A 114 -17.77 -6.81 -26.82
N ALA A 115 -17.58 -7.98 -27.48
CA ALA A 115 -18.51 -9.10 -27.34
C ALA A 115 -18.57 -9.59 -25.89
N PRO A 116 -19.74 -10.09 -25.41
CA PRO A 116 -19.91 -10.55 -24.04
C PRO A 116 -18.86 -11.60 -23.61
N GLU A 117 -18.45 -12.47 -24.52
CA GLU A 117 -17.45 -13.51 -24.28
C GLU A 117 -16.08 -12.91 -24.01
N ASP A 118 -15.70 -11.86 -24.74
CA ASP A 118 -14.44 -11.13 -24.56
C ASP A 118 -14.46 -10.34 -23.25
N GLN A 119 -15.59 -9.72 -22.91
CA GLN A 119 -15.76 -9.02 -21.65
C GLN A 119 -15.64 -9.98 -20.45
N ALA A 120 -16.23 -11.16 -20.55
CA ALA A 120 -16.14 -12.18 -19.52
C ALA A 120 -14.70 -12.70 -19.35
N ALA A 121 -14.03 -13.02 -20.46
CA ALA A 121 -12.66 -13.52 -20.46
C ALA A 121 -11.63 -12.51 -19.90
N GLN A 122 -11.90 -11.22 -20.02
CA GLN A 122 -10.98 -10.15 -19.60
C GLN A 122 -11.35 -9.52 -18.23
N THR A 123 -12.40 -9.99 -17.57
CA THR A 123 -12.93 -9.41 -16.33
C THR A 123 -11.87 -9.24 -15.26
N ASP A 124 -11.09 -10.28 -14.98
CA ASP A 124 -10.07 -10.28 -13.93
C ASP A 124 -8.88 -9.38 -14.29
N ALA A 125 -8.48 -9.37 -15.57
CA ALA A 125 -7.40 -8.51 -16.04
C ALA A 125 -7.76 -7.02 -15.90
N TRP A 126 -8.98 -6.63 -16.28
CA TRP A 126 -9.46 -5.26 -16.10
C TRP A 126 -9.61 -4.88 -14.62
N SER A 127 -10.07 -5.81 -13.80
CA SER A 127 -10.15 -5.58 -12.36
C SER A 127 -8.77 -5.35 -11.74
N ALA A 128 -7.77 -6.16 -12.11
CA ALA A 128 -6.40 -5.98 -11.65
C ALA A 128 -5.79 -4.65 -12.14
N ALA A 129 -5.98 -4.29 -13.42
CA ALA A 129 -5.47 -3.05 -13.98
C ALA A 129 -6.04 -1.81 -13.26
N ILE A 130 -7.35 -1.79 -12.99
CA ILE A 130 -8.02 -0.71 -12.27
C ILE A 130 -7.54 -0.64 -10.83
N ALA A 131 -7.42 -1.78 -10.16
CA ALA A 131 -6.93 -1.85 -8.79
C ALA A 131 -5.50 -1.32 -8.65
N TYR A 132 -4.61 -1.71 -9.57
CA TYR A 132 -3.22 -1.22 -9.56
C TYR A 132 -3.13 0.26 -9.93
N GLY A 133 -3.92 0.74 -10.90
CA GLY A 133 -4.01 2.15 -11.21
C GLY A 133 -4.44 2.96 -9.99
N ALA A 134 -5.44 2.49 -9.24
CA ALA A 134 -5.89 3.12 -8.01
C ALA A 134 -4.82 3.08 -6.89
N LEU A 135 -4.16 1.92 -6.68
CA LEU A 135 -3.15 1.77 -5.63
C LEU A 135 -1.90 2.62 -5.89
N LEU A 136 -1.47 2.72 -7.14
CA LEU A 136 -0.17 3.28 -7.51
C LEU A 136 -0.24 4.74 -8.00
N HIS A 137 -1.42 5.36 -8.10
CA HIS A 137 -1.56 6.69 -8.72
C HIS A 137 -0.69 7.77 -8.06
N ASP A 138 -0.45 7.67 -6.77
CA ASP A 138 0.32 8.61 -5.96
C ASP A 138 1.73 8.11 -5.58
N ILE A 139 2.18 6.97 -6.11
CA ILE A 139 3.44 6.32 -5.71
C ILE A 139 4.66 7.22 -5.90
N GLY A 140 4.60 8.17 -6.82
CA GLY A 140 5.66 9.15 -7.06
C GLY A 140 5.96 10.07 -5.87
N LYS A 141 5.04 10.22 -4.92
CA LYS A 141 5.25 11.01 -3.69
C LYS A 141 6.40 10.46 -2.84
N ILE A 142 6.66 9.16 -2.89
CA ILE A 142 7.80 8.55 -2.17
C ILE A 142 9.12 9.21 -2.60
N ALA A 143 9.28 9.51 -3.88
CA ALA A 143 10.52 10.09 -4.39
C ALA A 143 10.72 11.58 -4.06
N VAL A 144 9.62 12.30 -3.77
CA VAL A 144 9.69 13.77 -3.55
C VAL A 144 9.38 14.19 -2.12
N ASP A 145 8.58 13.41 -1.40
CA ASP A 145 8.09 13.77 -0.06
C ASP A 145 8.74 12.96 1.06
N LEU A 146 9.38 11.83 0.72
CA LEU A 146 10.07 10.95 1.67
C LEU A 146 11.55 11.31 1.76
N GLN A 147 12.04 11.46 2.98
CA GLN A 147 13.46 11.58 3.26
C GLN A 147 13.86 10.47 4.25
N VAL A 148 14.85 9.68 3.89
CA VAL A 148 15.37 8.59 4.72
C VAL A 148 16.72 8.99 5.29
N GLU A 149 16.88 8.90 6.60
CA GLU A 149 18.16 9.15 7.29
C GLU A 149 18.62 7.85 7.96
N TYR A 150 19.87 7.47 7.71
CA TYR A 150 20.49 6.34 8.38
C TYR A 150 20.85 6.67 9.83
N GLN A 151 21.09 5.64 10.64
CA GLN A 151 21.48 5.79 12.05
C GLN A 151 22.74 6.64 12.25
N ASN A 152 23.62 6.70 11.27
CA ASN A 152 24.86 7.50 11.29
C ASN A 152 24.64 8.98 10.88
N GLY A 153 23.41 9.38 10.59
CA GLY A 153 23.05 10.73 10.14
C GLY A 153 23.21 10.98 8.65
N GLU A 154 23.60 9.98 7.86
CA GLU A 154 23.66 10.11 6.40
C GLU A 154 22.27 10.03 5.79
N LEU A 155 22.03 10.87 4.79
CA LEU A 155 20.78 10.82 4.01
C LEU A 155 20.91 9.77 2.89
N TRP A 156 19.85 8.98 2.73
CA TRP A 156 19.71 8.13 1.56
C TRP A 156 19.31 8.99 0.36
N HIS A 157 20.03 8.82 -0.75
CA HIS A 157 19.81 9.53 -2.01
C HIS A 157 19.56 8.55 -3.14
#